data_8a0f0f248c6b7b081a8396e86a2595a9
#
_entry.id   8a0f0f248c6b7b081a8396e86a2595a9
#
_cell.length_a   1.000
_cell.length_b   1.000
_cell.length_c   1.000
_cell.angle_alpha   90.00
_cell.angle_beta   90.00
_cell.angle_gamma   90.00
#
_symmetry.space_group_name_H-M   'P 1'
#
loop_
_entity.id
_entity.type
_entity.pdbx_description
1 polymer ?
#
loop_
_entity_poly.entity_id
_entity_poly.type
_entity_poly.pdbx_seq_one_letter_code
_entity_poly.pdbx_strand_id
1 'polypeptide(L)'
;MAINKILVVDDVATDRMHLREILSDAGYQVITAASGKEALNLANSDKPDLIFLDIVMDDMDGYQACRKLTSGEATKHIPVIMVSANKQKVDKLWAQRQGARAYVTKPYTTDDITNQILKFR
;
A
#
# COMPACT_ATOMS: atom_id res chain seq x y z
N MET A 1 6.44 -0.19 -17.04
CA MET A 1 7.51 -0.09 -16.03
C MET A 1 7.46 -1.31 -15.12
N ALA A 2 8.60 -1.94 -14.88
CA ALA A 2 8.63 -3.14 -14.02
C ALA A 2 8.50 -2.76 -12.55
N ILE A 3 7.72 -3.56 -11.80
CA ILE A 3 7.61 -3.42 -10.35
C ILE A 3 8.68 -4.30 -9.72
N ASN A 4 9.62 -3.72 -9.00
CA ASN A 4 10.70 -4.45 -8.33
C ASN A 4 10.67 -4.25 -6.81
N LYS A 5 10.45 -3.02 -6.35
CA LYS A 5 10.49 -2.66 -4.93
C LYS A 5 9.08 -2.24 -4.48
N ILE A 6 8.59 -2.86 -3.42
CA ILE A 6 7.24 -2.59 -2.90
C ILE A 6 7.34 -2.17 -1.44
N LEU A 7 6.63 -1.09 -1.09
CA LEU A 7 6.51 -0.63 0.29
C LEU A 7 5.21 -1.19 0.88
N VAL A 8 5.32 -1.82 2.04
CA VAL A 8 4.17 -2.34 2.80
C VAL A 8 4.00 -1.50 4.06
N VAL A 9 2.83 -0.91 4.23
CA VAL A 9 2.52 -0.04 5.36
C VAL A 9 1.37 -0.63 6.17
N ASP A 10 1.63 -1.01 7.40
CA ASP A 10 0.64 -1.56 8.32
C ASP A 10 1.18 -1.44 9.73
N ASP A 11 0.40 -0.91 10.66
CA ASP A 11 0.85 -0.76 12.05
C ASP A 11 0.70 -2.05 12.85
N VAL A 12 0.00 -3.06 12.32
CA VAL A 12 -0.12 -4.38 12.94
C VAL A 12 1.03 -5.26 12.42
N ALA A 13 1.95 -5.61 13.32
CA ALA A 13 3.18 -6.33 12.95
C ALA A 13 2.91 -7.66 12.23
N THR A 14 1.93 -8.44 12.69
CA THR A 14 1.61 -9.73 12.08
C THR A 14 1.07 -9.57 10.66
N ASP A 15 0.21 -8.59 10.42
CA ASP A 15 -0.34 -8.30 9.10
C ASP A 15 0.76 -7.80 8.16
N ARG A 16 1.62 -6.91 8.66
CA ARG A 16 2.74 -6.36 7.91
C ARG A 16 3.69 -7.47 7.46
N MET A 17 4.04 -8.38 8.37
CA MET A 17 4.94 -9.49 8.06
C MET A 17 4.30 -10.49 7.10
N HIS A 18 3.01 -10.74 7.25
CA HIS A 18 2.28 -11.66 6.36
C HIS A 18 2.35 -11.17 4.90
N LEU A 19 2.04 -9.91 4.68
CA LEU A 19 2.09 -9.34 3.33
C LEU A 19 3.52 -9.30 2.80
N ARG A 20 4.49 -8.96 3.65
CA ARG A 20 5.90 -8.96 3.28
C ARG A 20 6.33 -10.34 2.78
N GLU A 21 5.92 -11.40 3.48
CA GLU A 21 6.28 -12.77 3.08
C GLU A 21 5.68 -13.14 1.73
N ILE A 22 4.41 -12.80 1.51
CA ILE A 22 3.75 -13.05 0.21
C ILE A 22 4.55 -12.41 -0.92
N LEU A 23 4.93 -11.15 -0.74
CA LEU A 23 5.62 -10.38 -1.77
C LEU A 23 7.06 -10.86 -1.97
N SER A 24 7.76 -11.18 -0.89
CA SER A 24 9.13 -11.70 -0.98
C SER A 24 9.16 -13.05 -1.69
N ASP A 25 8.21 -13.91 -1.37
CA ASP A 25 8.10 -15.23 -2.01
C ASP A 25 7.78 -15.10 -3.51
N ALA A 26 7.10 -14.03 -3.89
CA ALA A 26 6.80 -13.75 -5.30
C ALA A 26 7.98 -13.10 -6.05
N GLY A 27 9.09 -12.83 -5.37
CA GLY A 27 10.30 -12.31 -6.00
C GLY A 27 10.49 -10.80 -5.92
N TYR A 28 9.67 -10.09 -5.16
CA TYR A 28 9.80 -8.64 -5.02
C TYR A 28 10.72 -8.26 -3.87
N GLN A 29 11.41 -7.14 -4.00
CA GLN A 29 12.10 -6.50 -2.90
C GLN A 29 11.06 -5.76 -2.07
N VAL A 30 11.08 -5.95 -0.74
CA VAL A 30 10.06 -5.37 0.13
C VAL A 30 10.70 -4.49 1.20
N ILE A 31 10.17 -3.28 1.34
CA ILE A 31 10.47 -2.40 2.46
C ILE A 31 9.17 -2.21 3.25
N THR A 32 9.28 -2.03 4.55
CA THR A 32 8.10 -1.96 5.42
C THR A 32 8.09 -0.70 6.25
N ALA A 33 6.88 -0.22 6.56
CA ALA A 33 6.65 0.91 7.45
C ALA A 33 5.53 0.56 8.42
N ALA A 34 5.65 1.01 9.65
CA ALA A 34 4.67 0.73 10.70
C ALA A 34 3.74 1.92 10.97
N SER A 35 3.90 3.01 10.24
CA SER A 35 3.10 4.22 10.44
C SER A 35 3.00 5.02 9.14
N GLY A 36 2.04 5.92 9.08
CA GLY A 36 1.87 6.81 7.93
C GLY A 36 3.07 7.74 7.75
N LYS A 37 3.60 8.25 8.84
CA LYS A 37 4.77 9.14 8.81
C LYS A 37 6.00 8.42 8.24
N GLU A 38 6.26 7.21 8.72
CA GLU A 38 7.37 6.39 8.22
C GLU A 38 7.18 6.06 6.74
N ALA A 39 5.92 5.78 6.34
CA ALA A 39 5.60 5.50 4.95
C ALA A 39 5.94 6.69 4.03
N LEU A 40 5.61 7.90 4.45
CA LEU A 40 5.93 9.10 3.68
C LEU A 40 7.43 9.28 3.55
N ASN A 41 8.18 9.07 4.64
CA ASN A 41 9.63 9.18 4.62
C ASN A 41 10.27 8.15 3.69
N LEU A 42 9.85 6.89 3.79
CA LEU A 42 10.40 5.81 2.97
C LEU A 42 10.01 5.96 1.49
N ALA A 43 8.81 6.43 1.21
CA ALA A 43 8.39 6.66 -0.17
C ALA A 43 9.26 7.73 -0.84
N ASN A 44 9.65 8.75 -0.09
CA ASN A 44 10.52 9.81 -0.61
C ASN A 44 11.97 9.36 -0.73
N SER A 45 12.50 8.63 0.26
CA SER A 45 13.91 8.24 0.29
C SER A 45 14.22 7.02 -0.56
N ASP A 46 13.39 5.98 -0.48
CA ASP A 46 13.66 4.68 -1.10
C ASP A 46 12.97 4.50 -2.45
N LYS A 47 12.03 5.36 -2.77
CA LYS A 47 11.32 5.41 -4.07
C LYS A 47 10.80 4.05 -4.52
N PRO A 48 9.85 3.45 -3.77
CA PRO A 48 9.28 2.17 -4.18
C PRO A 48 8.49 2.31 -5.49
N ASP A 49 8.29 1.19 -6.16
CA ASP A 49 7.53 1.16 -7.42
C ASP A 49 6.02 1.02 -7.16
N LEU A 50 5.65 0.56 -5.98
CA LEU A 50 4.26 0.31 -5.60
C LEU A 50 4.14 0.36 -4.08
N ILE A 51 2.98 0.78 -3.57
CA ILE A 51 2.72 0.87 -2.13
C ILE A 51 1.43 0.14 -1.78
N PHE A 52 1.50 -0.80 -0.83
CA PHE A 52 0.32 -1.35 -0.15
C PHE A 52 0.16 -0.61 1.17
N LEU A 53 -0.99 0.02 1.37
CA LEU A 53 -1.21 0.93 2.48
C LEU A 53 -2.47 0.55 3.25
N ASP A 54 -2.30 0.19 4.52
CA ASP A 54 -3.44 -0.06 5.41
C ASP A 54 -4.17 1.25 5.72
N ILE A 55 -5.49 1.18 5.83
CA ILE A 55 -6.32 2.36 6.08
C ILE A 55 -6.29 2.75 7.55
N VAL A 56 -6.36 1.78 8.46
CA VAL A 56 -6.47 2.05 9.89
C VAL A 56 -5.09 2.00 10.55
N MET A 57 -4.57 3.17 10.93
CA MET A 57 -3.28 3.32 11.62
C MET A 57 -3.39 4.35 12.73
N ASP A 58 -2.52 4.23 13.74
CA ASP A 58 -2.59 5.05 14.95
C ASP A 58 -2.20 6.51 14.74
N ASP A 59 -1.12 6.76 13.99
CA ASP A 59 -0.57 8.12 13.86
C ASP A 59 -1.25 8.96 12.77
N MET A 60 -1.63 8.31 11.70
CA MET A 60 -2.19 8.96 10.53
C MET A 60 -3.01 7.91 9.80
N ASP A 61 -4.28 8.16 9.54
CA ASP A 61 -5.07 7.16 8.83
C ASP A 61 -4.57 7.00 7.38
N GLY A 62 -4.90 5.84 6.80
CA GLY A 62 -4.43 5.49 5.46
C GLY A 62 -4.95 6.44 4.39
N TYR A 63 -6.13 7.01 4.55
CA TYR A 63 -6.66 7.98 3.59
C TYR A 63 -5.80 9.23 3.55
N GLN A 64 -5.41 9.74 4.73
CA GLN A 64 -4.56 10.92 4.84
C GLN A 64 -3.18 10.66 4.25
N ALA A 65 -2.60 9.50 4.56
CA ALA A 65 -1.30 9.10 4.00
C ALA A 65 -1.38 8.96 2.48
N CYS A 66 -2.42 8.33 1.98
CA CYS A 66 -2.64 8.17 0.54
C CYS A 66 -2.72 9.52 -0.17
N ARG A 67 -3.50 10.45 0.38
CA ARG A 67 -3.64 11.78 -0.20
C ARG A 67 -2.29 12.50 -0.27
N LYS A 68 -1.48 12.41 0.78
CA LYS A 68 -0.14 13.02 0.78
C LYS A 68 0.79 12.37 -0.22
N LEU A 69 0.77 11.04 -0.32
CA LEU A 69 1.60 10.31 -1.28
C LEU A 69 1.22 10.65 -2.72
N THR A 70 -0.07 10.71 -3.01
CA THR A 70 -0.56 10.91 -4.39
C THR A 70 -0.50 12.36 -4.84
N SER A 71 -0.32 13.31 -3.92
CA SER A 71 -0.18 14.73 -4.23
C SER A 71 1.27 15.23 -4.19
N GLY A 72 2.20 14.47 -3.57
CA GLY A 72 3.60 14.87 -3.48
C GLY A 72 4.33 14.73 -4.81
N GLU A 73 5.17 15.72 -5.15
CA GLU A 73 5.90 15.71 -6.43
C GLU A 73 6.78 14.47 -6.61
N ALA A 74 7.43 14.02 -5.54
CA ALA A 74 8.35 12.90 -5.61
C ALA A 74 7.63 11.53 -5.58
N THR A 75 6.35 11.49 -5.17
CA THR A 75 5.64 10.23 -4.89
C THR A 75 4.36 10.05 -5.71
N LYS A 76 3.86 11.09 -6.33
CA LYS A 76 2.54 11.05 -7.00
C LYS A 76 2.43 10.02 -8.13
N HIS A 77 3.54 9.62 -8.70
CA HIS A 77 3.58 8.62 -9.77
C HIS A 77 3.52 7.18 -9.26
N ILE A 78 3.70 6.97 -7.95
CA ILE A 78 3.74 5.63 -7.35
C ILE A 78 2.30 5.16 -7.12
N PRO A 79 1.88 4.02 -7.70
CA PRO A 79 0.54 3.50 -7.45
C PRO A 79 0.39 3.07 -5.99
N VAL A 80 -0.73 3.46 -5.39
CA VAL A 80 -1.08 3.10 -4.01
C VAL A 80 -2.27 2.16 -4.04
N ILE A 81 -2.13 1.01 -3.41
CA ILE A 81 -3.20 0.03 -3.23
C ILE A 81 -3.58 0.04 -1.76
N MET A 82 -4.84 0.40 -1.48
CA MET A 82 -5.35 0.39 -0.11
C MET A 82 -5.68 -1.02 0.32
N VAL A 83 -5.42 -1.35 1.58
CA VAL A 83 -5.70 -2.65 2.17
C VAL A 83 -6.50 -2.44 3.45
N SER A 84 -7.65 -3.10 3.60
CA SER A 84 -8.48 -2.93 4.78
C SER A 84 -9.42 -4.10 5.00
N ALA A 85 -9.82 -4.31 6.26
CA ALA A 85 -10.87 -5.25 6.62
C ALA A 85 -12.26 -4.74 6.23
N ASN A 86 -12.40 -3.46 5.88
CA ASN A 86 -13.67 -2.87 5.54
C ASN A 86 -14.05 -3.17 4.09
N LYS A 87 -15.19 -3.81 3.89
CA LYS A 87 -15.65 -4.29 2.58
C LYS A 87 -16.70 -3.40 1.93
N GLN A 88 -17.09 -2.31 2.58
CA GLN A 88 -18.17 -1.48 2.08
C GLN A 88 -17.77 -0.70 0.84
N LYS A 89 -18.70 -0.60 -0.10
CA LYS A 89 -18.49 0.11 -1.37
C LYS A 89 -18.13 1.58 -1.14
N VAL A 90 -18.71 2.19 -0.12
CA VAL A 90 -18.43 3.58 0.25
C VAL A 90 -16.96 3.80 0.55
N ASP A 91 -16.32 2.84 1.25
CA ASP A 91 -14.91 2.96 1.61
C ASP A 91 -14.01 2.82 0.39
N LYS A 92 -14.38 1.96 -0.55
CA LYS A 92 -13.63 1.81 -1.80
C LYS A 92 -13.69 3.09 -2.63
N LEU A 93 -14.84 3.74 -2.70
CA LEU A 93 -14.99 5.02 -3.39
C LEU A 93 -14.19 6.12 -2.71
N TRP A 94 -14.21 6.13 -1.38
CA TRP A 94 -13.46 7.12 -0.61
C TRP A 94 -11.96 6.97 -0.84
N ALA A 95 -11.46 5.72 -0.81
CA ALA A 95 -10.06 5.43 -1.10
C ALA A 95 -9.66 5.93 -2.49
N GLN A 96 -10.50 5.68 -3.49
CA GLN A 96 -10.26 6.12 -4.86
C GLN A 96 -10.18 7.65 -4.95
N ARG A 97 -11.04 8.36 -4.22
CA ARG A 97 -11.02 9.82 -4.17
C ARG A 97 -9.75 10.38 -3.55
N GLN A 98 -9.10 9.61 -2.66
CA GLN A 98 -7.82 10.01 -2.07
C GLN A 98 -6.63 9.66 -2.97
N GLY A 99 -6.89 9.10 -4.15
CA GLY A 99 -5.87 8.81 -5.13
C GLY A 99 -5.41 7.34 -5.19
N ALA A 100 -5.99 6.46 -4.38
CA ALA A 100 -5.67 5.03 -4.44
C ALA A 100 -6.13 4.46 -5.78
N ARG A 101 -5.32 3.61 -6.37
CA ARG A 101 -5.62 2.99 -7.67
C ARG A 101 -6.30 1.64 -7.55
N ALA A 102 -6.25 1.03 -6.39
CA ALA A 102 -6.90 -0.24 -6.13
C ALA A 102 -7.19 -0.41 -4.64
N TYR A 103 -8.04 -1.38 -4.32
CA TYR A 103 -8.45 -1.65 -2.96
C TYR A 103 -8.53 -3.15 -2.78
N VAL A 104 -7.86 -3.66 -1.74
CA VAL A 104 -7.88 -5.09 -1.39
C VAL A 104 -8.49 -5.24 -0.01
N THR A 105 -9.43 -6.15 0.14
CA THR A 105 -10.07 -6.42 1.43
C THR A 105 -9.38 -7.56 2.16
N LYS A 106 -9.24 -7.42 3.48
CA LYS A 106 -8.75 -8.50 4.34
C LYS A 106 -9.92 -9.42 4.72
N PRO A 107 -9.75 -10.72 4.84
CA PRO A 107 -8.52 -11.44 4.50
C PRO A 107 -8.36 -11.58 2.98
N TYR A 108 -7.12 -11.58 2.54
CA TYR A 108 -6.77 -11.75 1.13
C TYR A 108 -5.97 -13.03 0.93
N THR A 109 -5.99 -13.56 -0.30
CA THR A 109 -5.14 -14.68 -0.70
C THR A 109 -3.88 -14.15 -1.35
N THR A 110 -2.90 -15.03 -1.54
CA THR A 110 -1.69 -14.71 -2.30
C THR A 110 -2.06 -14.20 -3.70
N ASP A 111 -3.01 -14.87 -4.36
CA ASP A 111 -3.44 -14.48 -5.70
C ASP A 111 -4.10 -13.10 -5.72
N ASP A 112 -4.87 -12.76 -4.69
CA ASP A 112 -5.47 -11.42 -4.59
C ASP A 112 -4.41 -10.34 -4.64
N ILE A 113 -3.29 -10.57 -3.96
CA ILE A 113 -2.18 -9.61 -3.89
C ILE A 113 -1.41 -9.60 -5.21
N THR A 114 -0.98 -10.75 -5.70
CA THR A 114 -0.16 -10.81 -6.92
C THR A 114 -0.92 -10.33 -8.16
N ASN A 115 -2.22 -10.58 -8.24
CA ASN A 115 -3.04 -10.11 -9.34
C ASN A 115 -3.15 -8.58 -9.35
N GLN A 116 -3.15 -7.92 -8.19
CA GLN A 116 -3.13 -6.46 -8.15
C GLN A 116 -1.84 -5.89 -8.74
N ILE A 117 -0.71 -6.52 -8.43
CA ILE A 117 0.59 -6.07 -8.94
C ILE A 117 0.63 -6.15 -10.45
N LEU A 118 0.08 -7.22 -11.02
CA LEU A 118 0.05 -7.43 -12.47
C LEU A 118 -0.64 -6.29 -13.21
N LYS A 119 -1.60 -5.63 -12.58
CA LYS A 119 -2.32 -4.50 -13.19
C LYS A 119 -1.43 -3.27 -13.40
N PHE A 120 -0.31 -3.17 -12.69
CA PHE A 120 0.55 -2.00 -12.72
C PHE A 120 1.93 -2.26 -13.36
N ARG A 121 2.08 -3.41 -13.94
CA ARG A 121 3.34 -3.78 -14.64
C ARG A 121 3.42 -3.16 -16.01
#